data_f6cf6b41b9e80f4c3b435a13a5965e7d
#
_entry.id   f6cf6b41b9e80f4c3b435a13a5965e7d
#
_cell.length_a   1.000
_cell.length_b   1.000
_cell.length_c   1.000
_cell.angle_alpha   90.00
_cell.angle_beta   90.00
_cell.angle_gamma   90.00
#
_symmetry.space_group_name_H-M   'P 1'
#
loop_
_entity.id
_entity.type
_entity.pdbx_description
1 polymer ?
#
loop_
_entity_poly.entity_id
_entity_poly.type
_entity_poly.pdbx_seq_one_letter_code
_entity_poly.pdbx_strand_id
1 'polypeptide(L)'
;MTAVVTMKQLLESGVHFGHQTRRWNPKMKRFIFTERNGIYIIDLQQSLDYIDRAYEFIKETVAHGGTILYVGTKKQAQEAIAEQARRVGMPFVNQRWLGGMLTNFGTVFKRLQRLKELEEVDFDDVAGSTLTKKELLHLRRERDKLDRSLGGIRHMTRVPSAI
;
A
#
# COMPACT_ATOMS: atom_id res chain seq x y z
N MET A 1 10.31 -2.46 27.02
CA MET A 1 9.53 -2.62 25.78
C MET A 1 10.23 -3.68 24.93
N THR A 2 9.51 -4.68 24.45
CA THR A 2 10.09 -5.64 23.48
C THR A 2 10.25 -4.92 22.15
N ALA A 3 11.46 -4.89 21.61
CA ALA A 3 11.76 -4.29 20.33
C ALA A 3 10.87 -4.92 19.24
N VAL A 4 10.23 -4.11 18.40
CA VAL A 4 9.34 -4.56 17.31
C VAL A 4 10.09 -5.42 16.30
N VAL A 5 11.34 -5.03 16.01
CA VAL A 5 12.28 -5.71 15.11
C VAL A 5 13.66 -5.71 15.74
N THR A 6 14.42 -6.78 15.54
CA THR A 6 15.80 -6.87 16.03
C THR A 6 16.81 -6.52 14.93
N MET A 7 17.98 -6.04 15.34
CA MET A 7 19.11 -5.79 14.43
C MET A 7 19.44 -7.03 13.58
N LYS A 8 19.38 -8.22 14.18
CA LYS A 8 19.64 -9.48 13.51
C LYS A 8 18.66 -9.73 12.36
N GLN A 9 17.36 -9.51 12.59
CA GLN A 9 16.33 -9.67 11.55
C GLN A 9 16.53 -8.69 10.39
N LEU A 10 16.90 -7.43 10.67
CA LEU A 10 17.21 -6.46 9.62
C LEU A 10 18.42 -6.87 8.77
N LEU A 11 19.48 -7.38 9.42
CA LEU A 11 20.68 -7.88 8.72
C LEU A 11 20.36 -9.10 7.84
N GLU A 12 19.62 -10.07 8.37
CA GLU A 12 19.20 -11.29 7.64
C GLU A 12 18.30 -10.95 6.44
N SER A 13 17.47 -9.92 6.56
CA SER A 13 16.62 -9.42 5.45
C SER A 13 17.40 -8.63 4.39
N GLY A 14 18.69 -8.35 4.59
CA GLY A 14 19.53 -7.63 3.64
C GLY A 14 19.20 -6.15 3.47
N VAL A 15 18.41 -5.53 4.37
CA VAL A 15 17.99 -4.13 4.25
C VAL A 15 19.10 -3.12 4.54
N HIS A 16 20.27 -3.58 5.00
CA HIS A 16 21.48 -2.76 5.19
C HIS A 16 22.18 -2.41 3.87
N PHE A 17 21.91 -3.11 2.76
CA PHE A 17 22.49 -2.79 1.48
C PHE A 17 21.85 -1.55 0.87
N GLY A 18 22.65 -0.53 0.62
CA GLY A 18 22.27 0.68 -0.09
C GLY A 18 22.56 0.61 -1.60
N HIS A 19 22.83 1.76 -2.20
CA HIS A 19 23.17 1.87 -3.61
C HIS A 19 24.70 1.81 -3.82
N GLN A 20 25.09 1.55 -5.07
CA GLN A 20 26.48 1.71 -5.50
C GLN A 20 26.91 3.17 -5.31
N THR A 21 28.18 3.37 -4.95
CA THR A 21 28.75 4.71 -4.65
C THR A 21 28.54 5.73 -5.77
N ARG A 22 28.57 5.30 -7.04
CA ARG A 22 28.32 6.16 -8.22
C ARG A 22 26.84 6.54 -8.44
N ARG A 23 25.87 5.85 -7.78
CA ARG A 23 24.42 6.02 -7.98
C ARG A 23 23.70 6.49 -6.74
N TRP A 24 24.40 6.92 -5.74
CA TRP A 24 23.82 7.36 -4.49
C TRP A 24 23.22 8.76 -4.56
N ASN A 25 22.31 9.08 -3.64
CA ASN A 25 21.84 10.43 -3.42
C ASN A 25 22.63 11.07 -2.27
N PRO A 26 23.32 12.21 -2.48
CA PRO A 26 24.08 12.88 -1.42
C PRO A 26 23.28 13.23 -0.17
N LYS A 27 21.96 13.44 -0.29
CA LYS A 27 21.05 13.67 0.86
C LYS A 27 21.00 12.48 1.83
N MET A 28 21.36 11.27 1.36
CA MET A 28 21.41 10.05 2.17
C MET A 28 22.66 9.93 3.02
N LYS A 29 23.65 10.83 2.88
CA LYS A 29 24.95 10.78 3.60
C LYS A 29 24.78 10.54 5.10
N ARG A 30 23.83 11.19 5.74
CA ARG A 30 23.57 11.08 7.19
C ARG A 30 23.06 9.71 7.67
N PHE A 31 22.58 8.88 6.72
CA PHE A 31 22.03 7.54 7.00
C PHE A 31 22.99 6.41 6.58
N ILE A 32 24.16 6.75 6.07
CA ILE A 32 25.15 5.79 5.61
C ILE A 32 26.14 5.55 6.75
N PHE A 33 26.31 4.29 7.12
CA PHE A 33 27.28 3.86 8.12
C PHE A 33 28.69 3.81 7.52
N THR A 34 28.85 3.12 6.38
CA THR A 34 30.15 2.93 5.72
C THR A 34 29.98 2.57 4.25
N GLU A 35 31.10 2.44 3.55
CA GLU A 35 31.18 1.84 2.22
C GLU A 35 31.92 0.51 2.28
N ARG A 36 31.42 -0.48 1.54
CA ARG A 36 32.11 -1.76 1.37
C ARG A 36 31.91 -2.28 -0.05
N ASN A 37 33.00 -2.61 -0.71
CA ASN A 37 33.01 -3.14 -2.08
C ASN A 37 32.23 -2.27 -3.09
N GLY A 38 32.35 -0.94 -2.99
CA GLY A 38 31.65 0.00 -3.89
C GLY A 38 30.15 0.14 -3.64
N ILE A 39 29.64 -0.38 -2.50
CA ILE A 39 28.24 -0.28 -2.10
C ILE A 39 28.19 0.40 -0.73
N TYR A 40 27.30 1.37 -0.58
CA TYR A 40 27.03 1.98 0.70
C TYR A 40 26.23 1.05 1.60
N ILE A 41 26.59 1.02 2.88
CA ILE A 41 25.90 0.28 3.94
C ILE A 41 25.10 1.29 4.77
N ILE A 42 23.82 1.02 4.92
CA ILE A 42 22.87 1.86 5.67
C ILE A 42 23.07 1.62 7.18
N ASP A 43 22.99 2.69 7.96
CA ASP A 43 23.01 2.65 9.42
C ASP A 43 21.68 2.06 9.95
N LEU A 44 21.75 0.79 10.36
CA LEU A 44 20.58 0.09 10.88
C LEU A 44 20.21 0.51 12.30
N GLN A 45 21.12 1.11 13.07
CA GLN A 45 20.79 1.61 14.40
C GLN A 45 19.78 2.76 14.29
N GLN A 46 20.04 3.71 13.39
CA GLN A 46 19.08 4.76 13.10
C GLN A 46 17.75 4.20 12.55
N SER A 47 17.82 3.13 11.73
CA SER A 47 16.61 2.49 11.18
C SER A 47 15.75 1.89 12.29
N LEU A 48 16.33 1.26 13.30
CA LEU A 48 15.60 0.74 14.47
C LEU A 48 14.88 1.86 15.23
N ASP A 49 15.59 2.95 15.53
CA ASP A 49 15.01 4.09 16.23
C ASP A 49 13.81 4.70 15.48
N TYR A 50 13.91 4.77 14.14
CA TYR A 50 12.79 5.25 13.31
C TYR A 50 11.63 4.25 13.24
N ILE A 51 11.90 2.95 13.23
CA ILE A 51 10.87 1.90 13.26
C ILE A 51 10.10 1.98 14.57
N ASP A 52 10.78 2.10 15.71
CA ASP A 52 10.14 2.19 17.02
C ASP A 52 9.27 3.46 17.14
N ARG A 53 9.75 4.60 16.65
CA ARG A 53 8.95 5.84 16.60
C ARG A 53 7.72 5.71 15.70
N ALA A 54 7.87 5.11 14.53
CA ALA A 54 6.76 4.86 13.61
C ALA A 54 5.73 3.91 14.22
N TYR A 55 6.20 2.87 14.92
CA TYR A 55 5.34 1.93 15.62
C TYR A 55 4.49 2.61 16.70
N GLU A 56 5.09 3.42 17.58
CA GLU A 56 4.34 4.13 18.61
C GLU A 56 3.34 5.11 18.00
N PHE A 57 3.71 5.84 16.95
CA PHE A 57 2.78 6.73 16.24
C PHE A 57 1.58 5.98 15.66
N ILE A 58 1.80 4.83 15.01
CA ILE A 58 0.74 4.00 14.45
C ILE A 58 -0.15 3.45 15.56
N LYS A 59 0.43 2.96 16.64
CA LYS A 59 -0.28 2.44 17.81
C LYS A 59 -1.20 3.48 18.43
N GLU A 60 -0.71 4.70 18.66
CA GLU A 60 -1.53 5.82 19.15
C GLU A 60 -2.66 6.16 18.18
N THR A 61 -2.35 6.27 16.88
CA THR A 61 -3.35 6.59 15.86
C THR A 61 -4.49 5.55 15.85
N VAL A 62 -4.15 4.28 15.91
CA VAL A 62 -5.14 3.19 15.93
C VAL A 62 -5.91 3.15 17.25
N ALA A 63 -5.25 3.40 18.38
CA ALA A 63 -5.90 3.47 19.69
C ALA A 63 -6.99 4.55 19.76
N HIS A 64 -6.82 5.65 19.01
CA HIS A 64 -7.83 6.71 18.85
C HIS A 64 -8.84 6.42 17.71
N GLY A 65 -8.92 5.21 17.19
CA GLY A 65 -9.84 4.84 16.12
C GLY A 65 -9.43 5.36 14.73
N GLY A 66 -8.16 5.72 14.54
CA GLY A 66 -7.62 6.15 13.26
C GLY A 66 -7.47 4.99 12.28
N THR A 67 -7.58 5.28 10.99
CA THR A 67 -7.38 4.33 9.89
C THR A 67 -6.03 4.54 9.25
N ILE A 68 -5.28 3.47 9.03
CA ILE A 68 -3.97 3.48 8.37
C ILE A 68 -4.11 2.94 6.96
N LEU A 69 -3.63 3.68 5.96
CA LEU A 69 -3.59 3.20 4.58
C LEU A 69 -2.23 2.57 4.28
N TYR A 70 -2.23 1.26 3.98
CA TYR A 70 -1.01 0.55 3.59
C TYR A 70 -0.75 0.73 2.10
N VAL A 71 0.48 1.14 1.74
CA VAL A 71 0.86 1.38 0.33
C VAL A 71 2.11 0.59 -0.03
N GLY A 72 2.00 -0.27 -1.05
CA GLY A 72 3.12 -1.06 -1.53
C GLY A 72 2.95 -1.45 -3.00
N THR A 73 3.29 -0.53 -3.90
CA THR A 73 3.11 -0.70 -5.36
C THR A 73 4.25 -1.44 -6.04
N LYS A 74 5.39 -1.63 -5.37
CA LYS A 74 6.52 -2.40 -5.90
C LYS A 74 6.15 -3.88 -5.93
N LYS A 75 6.43 -4.58 -7.05
CA LYS A 75 6.05 -6.00 -7.25
C LYS A 75 6.38 -6.90 -6.06
N GLN A 76 7.55 -6.72 -5.45
CA GLN A 76 8.01 -7.51 -4.31
C GLN A 76 7.21 -7.25 -3.02
N ALA A 77 6.56 -6.08 -2.91
CA ALA A 77 5.80 -5.68 -1.72
C ALA A 77 4.28 -5.92 -1.86
N GLN A 78 3.78 -6.04 -3.10
CA GLN A 78 2.34 -6.05 -3.39
C GLN A 78 1.55 -7.08 -2.58
N GLU A 79 2.03 -8.33 -2.54
CA GLU A 79 1.34 -9.42 -1.87
C GLU A 79 1.44 -9.29 -0.35
N ALA A 80 2.64 -9.05 0.17
CA ALA A 80 2.88 -8.88 1.60
C ALA A 80 2.05 -7.73 2.19
N ILE A 81 1.98 -6.58 1.51
CA ILE A 81 1.17 -5.44 1.95
C ILE A 81 -0.32 -5.79 1.96
N ALA A 82 -0.83 -6.43 0.91
CA ALA A 82 -2.24 -6.81 0.84
C ALA A 82 -2.61 -7.83 1.94
N GLU A 83 -1.76 -8.82 2.18
CA GLU A 83 -1.97 -9.83 3.22
C GLU A 83 -2.00 -9.19 4.62
N GLN A 84 -0.98 -8.39 4.96
CA GLN A 84 -0.90 -7.78 6.28
C GLN A 84 -2.02 -6.75 6.52
N ALA A 85 -2.38 -5.97 5.51
CA ALA A 85 -3.49 -5.02 5.63
C ALA A 85 -4.83 -5.73 5.84
N ARG A 86 -5.11 -6.82 5.10
CA ARG A 86 -6.32 -7.64 5.30
C ARG A 86 -6.34 -8.26 6.70
N ARG A 87 -5.21 -8.75 7.20
CA ARG A 87 -5.11 -9.34 8.54
C ARG A 87 -5.56 -8.40 9.65
N VAL A 88 -5.33 -7.09 9.49
CA VAL A 88 -5.71 -6.06 10.47
C VAL A 88 -6.96 -5.27 10.07
N GLY A 89 -7.63 -5.61 8.97
CA GLY A 89 -8.84 -4.93 8.49
C GLY A 89 -8.61 -3.49 8.03
N MET A 90 -7.39 -3.14 7.60
CA MET A 90 -7.03 -1.80 7.14
C MET A 90 -7.01 -1.69 5.62
N PRO A 91 -7.30 -0.51 5.04
CA PRO A 91 -7.25 -0.30 3.61
C PRO A 91 -5.82 -0.37 3.07
N PHE A 92 -5.69 -0.77 1.80
CA PHE A 92 -4.38 -0.87 1.14
C PHE A 92 -4.43 -0.51 -0.34
N VAL A 93 -3.28 -0.09 -0.86
CA VAL A 93 -3.03 0.12 -2.29
C VAL A 93 -1.76 -0.64 -2.67
N ASN A 94 -1.92 -1.73 -3.42
CA ASN A 94 -0.82 -2.62 -3.79
C ASN A 94 -0.55 -2.68 -5.30
N GLN A 95 -1.35 -2.03 -6.15
CA GLN A 95 -1.15 -2.03 -7.59
C GLN A 95 -0.61 -0.67 -8.07
N ARG A 96 -1.47 0.29 -8.29
CA ARG A 96 -1.12 1.61 -8.77
C ARG A 96 -1.69 2.69 -7.86
N TRP A 97 -0.83 3.61 -7.43
CA TRP A 97 -1.28 4.82 -6.79
C TRP A 97 -1.97 5.72 -7.82
N LEU A 98 -3.23 6.03 -7.61
CA LEU A 98 -3.97 6.95 -8.47
C LEU A 98 -3.77 8.39 -7.98
N GLY A 99 -3.55 9.32 -8.91
CA GLY A 99 -3.47 10.73 -8.56
C GLY A 99 -4.75 11.22 -7.88
N GLY A 100 -4.61 12.02 -6.83
CA GLY A 100 -5.76 12.59 -6.11
C GLY A 100 -6.40 11.66 -5.07
N MET A 101 -5.83 10.50 -4.75
CA MET A 101 -6.40 9.58 -3.76
C MET A 101 -6.63 10.23 -2.38
N LEU A 102 -5.83 11.20 -2.02
CA LEU A 102 -5.96 11.94 -0.76
C LEU A 102 -6.51 13.35 -1.00
N THR A 103 -5.97 14.06 -1.99
CA THR A 103 -6.29 15.47 -2.26
C THR A 103 -7.62 15.66 -2.97
N ASN A 104 -8.12 14.64 -3.68
CA ASN A 104 -9.40 14.66 -4.39
C ASN A 104 -10.18 13.37 -4.10
N PHE A 105 -10.30 13.04 -2.82
CA PHE A 105 -10.96 11.82 -2.37
C PHE A 105 -12.44 11.73 -2.82
N GLY A 106 -13.14 12.86 -2.93
CA GLY A 106 -14.53 12.87 -3.43
C GLY A 106 -14.69 12.26 -4.82
N THR A 107 -13.72 12.48 -5.72
CA THR A 107 -13.71 11.84 -7.04
C THR A 107 -13.39 10.35 -6.96
N VAL A 108 -12.46 9.98 -6.09
CA VAL A 108 -12.12 8.57 -5.84
C VAL A 108 -13.32 7.83 -5.25
N PHE A 109 -14.03 8.44 -4.29
CA PHE A 109 -15.23 7.89 -3.68
C PHE A 109 -16.34 7.60 -4.70
N LYS A 110 -16.57 8.49 -5.67
CA LYS A 110 -17.52 8.23 -6.78
C LYS A 110 -17.10 6.99 -7.59
N ARG A 111 -15.81 6.74 -7.78
CA ARG A 111 -15.33 5.53 -8.44
C ARG A 111 -15.49 4.27 -7.58
N LEU A 112 -15.37 4.39 -6.26
CA LEU A 112 -15.70 3.29 -5.34
C LEU A 112 -17.19 2.95 -5.36
N GLN A 113 -18.06 3.95 -5.40
CA GLN A 113 -19.50 3.73 -5.58
C GLN A 113 -19.79 3.01 -6.91
N ARG A 114 -19.15 3.46 -8.00
CA ARG A 114 -19.28 2.80 -9.30
C ARG A 114 -18.80 1.34 -9.26
N LEU A 115 -17.71 1.04 -8.56
CA LEU A 115 -17.25 -0.33 -8.37
C LEU A 115 -18.32 -1.17 -7.65
N LYS A 116 -18.92 -0.64 -6.59
CA LYS A 116 -19.99 -1.29 -5.85
C LYS A 116 -21.21 -1.58 -6.73
N GLU A 117 -21.66 -0.60 -7.52
CA GLU A 117 -22.76 -0.80 -8.49
C GLU A 117 -22.45 -1.93 -9.47
N LEU A 118 -21.21 -1.99 -9.97
CA LEU A 118 -20.78 -3.03 -10.90
C LEU A 118 -20.64 -4.41 -10.24
N GLU A 119 -20.38 -4.49 -8.95
CA GLU A 119 -20.34 -5.75 -8.18
C GLU A 119 -21.75 -6.32 -7.95
N GLU A 120 -22.80 -5.48 -8.00
CA GLU A 120 -24.20 -5.89 -7.88
C GLU A 120 -24.79 -6.44 -9.20
N VAL A 121 -24.09 -6.23 -10.33
CA VAL A 121 -24.54 -6.72 -11.65
C VAL A 121 -24.21 -8.21 -11.80
N ASP A 122 -25.23 -9.02 -12.11
CA ASP A 122 -25.02 -10.41 -12.51
C ASP A 122 -24.55 -10.46 -13.97
N PHE A 123 -23.29 -10.81 -14.16
CA PHE A 123 -22.67 -10.88 -15.49
C PHE A 123 -22.89 -12.23 -16.20
N ASP A 124 -23.40 -13.23 -15.51
CA ASP A 124 -23.60 -14.58 -16.04
C ASP A 124 -25.05 -14.79 -16.51
N ASP A 125 -26.00 -14.02 -15.98
CA ASP A 125 -27.40 -14.02 -16.43
C ASP A 125 -27.62 -13.08 -17.65
N VAL A 126 -27.27 -13.58 -18.82
CA VAL A 126 -27.49 -12.87 -20.10
C VAL A 126 -28.98 -12.87 -20.50
N ALA A 127 -29.74 -13.88 -20.08
CA ALA A 127 -31.13 -14.05 -20.51
C ALA A 127 -32.09 -13.15 -19.71
N GLY A 128 -31.84 -12.93 -18.42
CA GLY A 128 -32.61 -12.02 -17.56
C GLY A 128 -32.15 -10.57 -17.62
N SER A 129 -31.03 -10.29 -18.26
CA SER A 129 -30.50 -8.94 -18.39
C SER A 129 -31.09 -8.19 -19.59
N THR A 130 -31.39 -6.88 -19.42
CA THR A 130 -31.75 -5.99 -20.53
C THR A 130 -30.55 -5.58 -21.40
N LEU A 131 -29.32 -6.00 -21.00
CA LEU A 131 -28.06 -5.64 -21.65
C LEU A 131 -27.63 -6.72 -22.66
N THR A 132 -26.98 -6.30 -23.73
CA THR A 132 -26.38 -7.21 -24.69
C THR A 132 -25.12 -7.88 -24.11
N LYS A 133 -24.74 -9.05 -24.63
CA LYS A 133 -23.48 -9.76 -24.27
C LYS A 133 -22.25 -8.85 -24.37
N LYS A 134 -22.21 -7.97 -25.36
CA LYS A 134 -21.11 -7.02 -25.58
C LYS A 134 -21.06 -5.97 -24.45
N GLU A 135 -22.20 -5.45 -24.03
CA GLU A 135 -22.31 -4.48 -22.94
C GLU A 135 -21.93 -5.11 -21.61
N LEU A 136 -22.42 -6.32 -21.30
CA LEU A 136 -22.05 -7.06 -20.10
C LEU A 136 -20.52 -7.30 -20.05
N LEU A 137 -19.91 -7.69 -21.17
CA LEU A 137 -18.47 -7.87 -21.25
C LEU A 137 -17.71 -6.56 -21.01
N HIS A 138 -18.22 -5.42 -21.49
CA HIS A 138 -17.62 -4.11 -21.27
C HIS A 138 -17.69 -3.71 -19.79
N LEU A 139 -18.86 -3.88 -19.16
CA LEU A 139 -19.04 -3.60 -17.72
C LEU A 139 -18.17 -4.51 -16.84
N ARG A 140 -18.05 -5.80 -17.19
CA ARG A 140 -17.16 -6.74 -16.48
C ARG A 140 -15.70 -6.28 -16.55
N ARG A 141 -15.23 -5.83 -17.74
CA ARG A 141 -13.87 -5.28 -17.89
C ARG A 141 -13.68 -3.98 -17.09
N GLU A 142 -14.70 -3.13 -17.02
CA GLU A 142 -14.68 -1.92 -16.20
C GLU A 142 -14.57 -2.28 -14.72
N ARG A 143 -15.40 -3.21 -14.22
CA ARG A 143 -15.32 -3.73 -12.85
C ARG A 143 -13.94 -4.26 -12.52
N ASP A 144 -13.40 -5.16 -13.34
CA ASP A 144 -12.10 -5.80 -13.11
C ASP A 144 -10.95 -4.77 -13.09
N LYS A 145 -11.04 -3.71 -13.90
CA LYS A 145 -10.08 -2.62 -13.91
C LYS A 145 -10.17 -1.76 -12.63
N LEU A 146 -11.39 -1.47 -12.17
CA LEU A 146 -11.61 -0.72 -10.93
C LEU A 146 -11.22 -1.55 -9.72
N ASP A 147 -11.60 -2.80 -9.64
CA ASP A 147 -11.24 -3.71 -8.54
C ASP A 147 -9.73 -3.87 -8.40
N ARG A 148 -9.01 -4.03 -9.50
CA ARG A 148 -7.54 -4.10 -9.48
C ARG A 148 -6.90 -2.86 -8.87
N SER A 149 -7.43 -1.68 -9.11
CA SER A 149 -6.81 -0.41 -8.67
C SER A 149 -7.37 0.12 -7.35
N LEU A 150 -8.62 -0.16 -7.04
CA LEU A 150 -9.35 0.41 -5.91
C LEU A 150 -9.86 -0.65 -4.92
N GLY A 151 -9.78 -1.93 -5.26
CA GLY A 151 -10.34 -3.02 -4.44
C GLY A 151 -9.83 -3.04 -3.00
N GLY A 152 -8.57 -2.68 -2.77
CA GLY A 152 -8.01 -2.60 -1.42
C GLY A 152 -8.54 -1.45 -0.54
N ILE A 153 -9.18 -0.44 -1.15
CA ILE A 153 -9.76 0.71 -0.44
C ILE A 153 -11.30 0.76 -0.55
N ARG A 154 -11.96 -0.33 -0.99
CA ARG A 154 -13.41 -0.37 -1.26
C ARG A 154 -14.28 0.07 -0.09
N HIS A 155 -13.87 -0.16 1.14
CA HIS A 155 -14.61 0.20 2.35
C HIS A 155 -14.22 1.57 2.92
N MET A 156 -13.33 2.29 2.28
CA MET A 156 -12.84 3.57 2.75
C MET A 156 -13.86 4.68 2.44
N THR A 157 -14.38 5.33 3.48
CA THR A 157 -15.40 6.39 3.37
C THR A 157 -14.82 7.80 3.57
N ARG A 158 -13.61 7.88 4.11
CA ARG A 158 -12.90 9.14 4.39
C ARG A 158 -11.40 8.97 4.17
N VAL A 159 -10.69 10.07 4.08
CA VAL A 159 -9.22 10.08 4.00
C VAL A 159 -8.64 9.41 5.25
N PRO A 160 -7.63 8.53 5.11
CA PRO A 160 -7.01 7.84 6.23
C PRO A 160 -6.29 8.81 7.18
N SER A 161 -6.11 8.39 8.43
CA SER A 161 -5.42 9.17 9.46
C SER A 161 -3.90 9.19 9.27
N ALA A 162 -3.35 8.12 8.70
CA ALA A 162 -1.93 8.00 8.34
C ALA A 162 -1.72 7.04 7.14
N ILE A 163 -0.53 7.08 6.54
CA ILE A 163 -0.09 6.25 5.42
C ILE A 163 1.28 5.64 5.77
#